data_bcaa46755620560f6e3bc554c8013945
#
_entry.id   bcaa46755620560f6e3bc554c8013945
#
_cell.length_a   1.000
_cell.length_b   1.000
_cell.length_c   1.000
_cell.angle_alpha   90.00
_cell.angle_beta   90.00
_cell.angle_gamma   90.00
#
_symmetry.space_group_name_H-M   'P 1'
#
loop_
_entity.id
_entity.type
_entity.pdbx_description
1 polymer ?
#
loop_
_entity_poly.entity_id
_entity_poly.type
_entity_poly.pdbx_seq_one_letter_code
_entity_poly.pdbx_strand_id
1 'polypeptide(L)'
;METIISATNHESYRYTVFLDLDRTLIGKVSGKTLALMAVRKGLVKPRVLLKISLHYLLYKIRLRDPGKMAEELIKWTGGMPEETMIDLCYETAESELFPSIYNEAISEIEFHRKHNARIVILSASLLHICKKIAARTGLDEIICTSLEVRDGILTGQAIGNLCFGEEKIKRLREYCSFHNISISESWYYGDSLSDLPVFLAVGWPVCINPGSKLRKTAGKREWKTLNWSH
;
A
#
# COMPACT_ATOMS: atom_id res chain seq x y z
N MET A 1 5.18 0.76 16.50
CA MET A 1 4.56 -0.02 15.40
C MET A 1 3.05 0.14 15.52
N GLU A 2 2.48 1.08 14.75
CA GLU A 2 1.02 1.21 14.67
C GLU A 2 0.52 0.32 13.54
N THR A 3 0.35 -0.97 13.85
CA THR A 3 -0.59 -1.81 13.12
C THR A 3 -1.93 -1.49 13.72
N ILE A 4 -2.87 -0.91 12.97
CA ILE A 4 -4.24 -0.75 13.46
C ILE A 4 -4.85 -2.13 13.42
N ILE A 5 -4.84 -2.77 14.59
CA ILE A 5 -5.55 -4.00 14.85
C ILE A 5 -6.91 -3.56 15.40
N SER A 6 -7.95 -3.69 14.61
CA SER A 6 -9.29 -3.72 15.16
C SER A 6 -9.33 -4.86 16.18
N ALA A 7 -9.71 -4.57 17.41
CA ALA A 7 -9.95 -5.59 18.44
C ALA A 7 -11.23 -6.33 18.07
N THR A 8 -11.15 -7.23 17.11
CA THR A 8 -12.26 -8.06 16.68
C THR A 8 -12.00 -9.49 17.11
N ASN A 9 -12.94 -10.02 17.86
CA ASN A 9 -13.24 -11.40 18.17
C ASN A 9 -12.26 -12.45 17.64
N HIS A 10 -11.94 -13.44 18.48
CA HIS A 10 -11.26 -14.71 18.13
C HIS A 10 -12.09 -15.52 17.10
N GLU A 11 -12.38 -14.94 15.94
CA GLU A 11 -12.87 -15.72 14.82
C GLU A 11 -11.69 -16.50 14.24
N SER A 12 -11.82 -17.81 14.20
CA SER A 12 -10.81 -18.67 13.58
C SER A 12 -10.91 -18.54 12.06
N TYR A 13 -10.12 -17.64 11.48
CA TYR A 13 -10.01 -17.54 10.03
C TYR A 13 -9.31 -18.80 9.46
N ARG A 14 -9.74 -19.24 8.28
CA ARG A 14 -9.15 -20.40 7.60
C ARG A 14 -7.78 -20.10 6.99
N TYR A 15 -7.57 -18.87 6.51
CA TYR A 15 -6.33 -18.39 5.91
C TYR A 15 -6.32 -16.86 5.89
N THR A 16 -5.19 -16.27 5.50
CA THR A 16 -5.04 -14.80 5.41
C THR A 16 -4.73 -14.37 3.99
N VAL A 17 -5.30 -13.24 3.61
CA VAL A 17 -5.09 -12.57 2.32
C VAL A 17 -4.48 -11.20 2.57
N PHE A 18 -3.34 -10.93 1.98
CA PHE A 18 -2.73 -9.61 1.97
C PHE A 18 -2.95 -8.95 0.62
N LEU A 19 -3.49 -7.73 0.62
CA LEU A 19 -3.76 -6.96 -0.58
C LEU A 19 -2.87 -5.72 -0.62
N ASP A 20 -2.08 -5.55 -1.67
CA ASP A 20 -1.50 -4.24 -1.95
C ASP A 20 -2.60 -3.26 -2.39
N LEU A 21 -2.32 -1.96 -2.29
CA LEU A 21 -3.29 -0.92 -2.62
C LEU A 21 -3.10 -0.39 -4.04
N ASP A 22 -1.94 0.23 -4.31
CA ASP A 22 -1.66 0.97 -5.53
C ASP A 22 -1.58 0.03 -6.75
N ARG A 23 -2.38 0.25 -7.79
CA ARG A 23 -2.49 -0.60 -9.00
C ARG A 23 -2.88 -2.05 -8.74
N THR A 24 -3.31 -2.33 -7.51
CA THR A 24 -3.82 -3.64 -7.10
C THR A 24 -5.27 -3.53 -6.66
N LEU A 25 -5.57 -2.90 -5.53
CA LEU A 25 -6.96 -2.64 -5.11
C LEU A 25 -7.54 -1.44 -5.85
N ILE A 26 -6.73 -0.43 -6.14
CA ILE A 26 -7.07 0.78 -6.91
C ILE A 26 -6.20 0.90 -8.16
N GLY A 27 -6.73 1.46 -9.25
CA GLY A 27 -6.02 1.65 -10.53
C GLY A 27 -5.01 2.81 -10.54
N LYS A 28 -4.99 3.63 -9.50
CA LYS A 28 -4.11 4.79 -9.35
C LYS A 28 -2.93 4.51 -8.41
N VAL A 29 -1.96 5.44 -8.37
CA VAL A 29 -0.88 5.48 -7.39
C VAL A 29 -1.22 6.54 -6.35
N SER A 30 -1.59 6.11 -5.15
CA SER A 30 -2.12 6.96 -4.09
C SER A 30 -1.20 8.12 -3.71
N GLY A 31 0.08 7.87 -3.50
CA GLY A 31 1.05 8.91 -3.15
C GLY A 31 1.24 9.98 -4.23
N LYS A 32 1.21 9.57 -5.53
CA LYS A 32 1.25 10.53 -6.65
C LYS A 32 -0.04 11.36 -6.70
N THR A 33 -1.19 10.73 -6.54
CA THR A 33 -2.49 11.39 -6.58
C THR A 33 -2.62 12.40 -5.43
N LEU A 34 -2.18 12.02 -4.22
CA LEU A 34 -2.13 12.89 -3.04
C LEU A 34 -1.24 14.13 -3.28
N ALA A 35 -0.03 13.94 -3.81
CA ALA A 35 0.87 15.05 -4.10
C ALA A 35 0.30 15.99 -5.17
N LEU A 36 -0.38 15.46 -6.19
CA LEU A 36 -1.10 16.26 -7.19
C LEU A 36 -2.23 17.08 -6.55
N MET A 37 -3.00 16.48 -5.66
CA MET A 37 -4.06 17.18 -4.93
C MET A 37 -3.50 18.28 -4.04
N ALA A 38 -2.40 18.04 -3.34
CA ALA A 38 -1.70 19.04 -2.52
C ALA A 38 -1.26 20.27 -3.37
N VAL A 39 -0.78 20.03 -4.59
CA VAL A 39 -0.42 21.13 -5.52
C VAL A 39 -1.65 21.86 -5.99
N ARG A 40 -2.72 21.16 -6.39
CA ARG A 40 -3.99 21.79 -6.82
C ARG A 40 -4.59 22.69 -5.73
N LYS A 41 -4.46 22.31 -4.47
CA LYS A 41 -4.90 23.08 -3.31
C LYS A 41 -3.92 24.20 -2.90
N GLY A 42 -2.79 24.34 -3.56
CA GLY A 42 -1.78 25.35 -3.20
C GLY A 42 -1.02 25.04 -1.90
N LEU A 43 -1.19 23.86 -1.31
CA LEU A 43 -0.49 23.44 -0.09
C LEU A 43 1.01 23.25 -0.31
N VAL A 44 1.41 22.85 -1.51
CA VAL A 44 2.80 22.67 -1.90
C VAL A 44 3.07 23.22 -3.31
N LYS A 45 4.31 23.62 -3.55
CA LYS A 45 4.70 24.19 -4.86
C LYS A 45 4.82 23.09 -5.93
N PRO A 46 4.47 23.36 -7.21
CA PRO A 46 4.52 22.37 -8.30
C PRO A 46 5.91 21.71 -8.49
N ARG A 47 6.99 22.39 -8.14
CA ARG A 47 8.37 21.85 -8.16
C ARG A 47 8.53 20.57 -7.32
N VAL A 48 7.67 20.36 -6.32
CA VAL A 48 7.65 19.12 -5.51
C VAL A 48 7.35 17.92 -6.38
N LEU A 49 6.37 18.00 -7.29
CA LEU A 49 6.04 16.92 -8.21
C LEU A 49 7.20 16.57 -9.13
N LEU A 50 7.90 17.61 -9.64
CA LEU A 50 9.09 17.41 -10.47
C LEU A 50 10.18 16.67 -9.69
N LYS A 51 10.42 17.07 -8.45
CA LYS A 51 11.39 16.42 -7.56
C LYS A 51 11.02 14.97 -7.32
N ILE A 52 9.76 14.67 -6.92
CA ILE A 52 9.26 13.30 -6.72
C ILE A 52 9.46 12.46 -7.98
N SER A 53 9.07 12.99 -9.15
CA SER A 53 9.18 12.29 -10.43
C SER A 53 10.63 11.98 -10.80
N LEU A 54 11.56 12.91 -10.56
CA LEU A 54 12.99 12.72 -10.78
C LEU A 54 13.56 11.61 -9.88
N HIS A 55 13.22 11.63 -8.58
CA HIS A 55 13.69 10.61 -7.64
C HIS A 55 13.16 9.21 -8.01
N TYR A 56 11.91 9.13 -8.43
CA TYR A 56 11.32 7.88 -8.91
C TYR A 56 11.99 7.36 -10.19
N LEU A 57 12.33 8.27 -11.12
CA LEU A 57 13.07 7.91 -12.35
C LEU A 57 14.46 7.37 -12.03
N LEU A 58 15.21 8.06 -11.17
CA LEU A 58 16.55 7.63 -10.73
C LEU A 58 16.52 6.25 -10.05
N TYR A 59 15.49 5.97 -9.27
CA TYR A 59 15.28 4.64 -8.70
C TYR A 59 15.03 3.59 -9.79
N LYS A 60 14.15 3.87 -10.77
CA LYS A 60 13.86 2.92 -11.87
C LYS A 60 15.10 2.51 -12.67
N ILE A 61 16.04 3.42 -12.87
CA ILE A 61 17.31 3.16 -13.57
C ILE A 61 18.42 2.68 -12.64
N ARG A 62 18.09 2.32 -11.40
CA ARG A 62 19.00 1.78 -10.37
C ARG A 62 20.16 2.73 -9.97
N LEU A 63 20.01 4.02 -10.18
CA LEU A 63 20.98 5.03 -9.74
C LEU A 63 20.70 5.53 -8.32
N ARG A 64 19.66 5.03 -7.66
CA ARG A 64 19.30 5.42 -6.30
C ARG A 64 18.85 4.23 -5.46
N ASP A 65 19.29 4.26 -4.20
CA ASP A 65 18.86 3.31 -3.17
C ASP A 65 17.35 3.42 -2.89
N PRO A 66 16.63 2.28 -2.75
CA PRO A 66 15.18 2.26 -2.49
C PRO A 66 14.78 3.01 -1.23
N GLY A 67 15.55 2.89 -0.14
CA GLY A 67 15.24 3.56 1.13
C GLY A 67 15.33 5.08 1.01
N LYS A 68 16.42 5.59 0.42
CA LYS A 68 16.59 7.03 0.17
C LYS A 68 15.53 7.60 -0.78
N MET A 69 15.10 6.81 -1.76
CA MET A 69 14.00 7.20 -2.64
C MET A 69 12.69 7.33 -1.86
N ALA A 70 12.41 6.33 -1.03
CA ALA A 70 11.20 6.30 -0.22
C ALA A 70 11.11 7.53 0.72
N GLU A 71 12.18 7.86 1.44
CA GLU A 71 12.25 9.05 2.30
C GLU A 71 11.94 10.35 1.52
N GLU A 72 12.51 10.53 0.33
CA GLU A 72 12.27 11.72 -0.49
C GLU A 72 10.81 11.86 -0.95
N LEU A 73 10.08 10.73 -1.06
CA LEU A 73 8.67 10.76 -1.47
C LEU A 73 7.75 11.41 -0.43
N ILE A 74 8.14 11.43 0.83
CA ILE A 74 7.32 11.98 1.93
C ILE A 74 7.87 13.28 2.52
N LYS A 75 9.10 13.68 2.23
CA LYS A 75 9.72 14.92 2.76
C LYS A 75 8.90 16.19 2.53
N TRP A 76 8.10 16.23 1.47
CA TRP A 76 7.25 17.37 1.16
C TRP A 76 6.13 17.59 2.17
N THR A 77 5.83 16.59 3.00
CA THR A 77 4.81 16.69 4.06
C THR A 77 5.32 17.45 5.28
N GLY A 78 6.65 17.59 5.43
CA GLY A 78 7.26 18.26 6.59
C GLY A 78 6.80 19.70 6.75
N GLY A 79 6.45 20.07 7.99
CA GLY A 79 5.90 21.38 8.35
C GLY A 79 4.40 21.53 8.13
N MET A 80 3.71 20.52 7.59
CA MET A 80 2.26 20.54 7.41
C MET A 80 1.57 20.11 8.72
N PRO A 81 0.49 20.80 9.15
CA PRO A 81 -0.35 20.32 10.24
C PRO A 81 -0.93 18.92 9.94
N GLU A 82 -0.96 18.05 10.95
CA GLU A 82 -1.50 16.70 10.81
C GLU A 82 -2.94 16.70 10.31
N GLU A 83 -3.80 17.56 10.85
CA GLU A 83 -5.19 17.71 10.43
C GLU A 83 -5.32 18.04 8.93
N THR A 84 -4.47 18.96 8.43
CA THR A 84 -4.44 19.31 7.00
C THR A 84 -4.09 18.10 6.13
N MET A 85 -3.17 17.25 6.59
CA MET A 85 -2.82 16.02 5.88
C MET A 85 -3.96 15.00 5.93
N ILE A 86 -4.64 14.85 7.06
CA ILE A 86 -5.80 13.97 7.22
C ILE A 86 -6.89 14.39 6.23
N ASP A 87 -7.25 15.66 6.20
CA ASP A 87 -8.28 16.21 5.29
C ASP A 87 -7.88 16.00 3.82
N LEU A 88 -6.61 16.27 3.49
CA LEU A 88 -6.08 16.06 2.14
C LEU A 88 -6.16 14.58 1.72
N CYS A 89 -5.80 13.66 2.63
CA CYS A 89 -5.90 12.22 2.37
C CYS A 89 -7.35 11.79 2.16
N TYR A 90 -8.28 12.30 2.96
CA TYR A 90 -9.69 11.94 2.89
C TYR A 90 -10.32 12.45 1.61
N GLU A 91 -10.10 13.71 1.27
CA GLU A 91 -10.61 14.28 0.00
C GLU A 91 -10.00 13.58 -1.22
N THR A 92 -8.68 13.29 -1.18
CA THR A 92 -8.02 12.53 -2.26
C THR A 92 -8.63 11.14 -2.41
N ALA A 93 -8.90 10.45 -1.28
CA ALA A 93 -9.51 9.13 -1.32
C ALA A 93 -10.92 9.19 -1.94
N GLU A 94 -11.75 10.12 -1.51
CA GLU A 94 -13.14 10.23 -1.95
C GLU A 94 -13.27 10.68 -3.41
N SER A 95 -12.53 11.72 -3.80
CA SER A 95 -12.66 12.32 -5.12
C SER A 95 -11.89 11.60 -6.23
N GLU A 96 -10.75 10.98 -5.89
CA GLU A 96 -9.83 10.46 -6.90
C GLU A 96 -9.61 8.93 -6.80
N LEU A 97 -9.55 8.37 -5.58
CA LEU A 97 -9.18 6.96 -5.43
C LEU A 97 -10.39 6.03 -5.41
N PHE A 98 -11.51 6.40 -4.77
CA PHE A 98 -12.72 5.57 -4.78
C PHE A 98 -13.21 5.25 -6.18
N PRO A 99 -13.27 6.22 -7.12
CA PRO A 99 -13.64 5.91 -8.51
C PRO A 99 -12.66 4.98 -9.23
N SER A 100 -11.47 4.78 -8.67
CA SER A 100 -10.43 3.92 -9.24
C SER A 100 -10.31 2.55 -8.57
N ILE A 101 -11.22 2.20 -7.67
CA ILE A 101 -11.28 0.85 -7.09
C ILE A 101 -11.73 -0.12 -8.20
N TYR A 102 -10.97 -1.19 -8.39
CA TYR A 102 -11.34 -2.23 -9.36
C TYR A 102 -12.55 -3.04 -8.88
N ASN A 103 -13.53 -3.24 -9.74
CA ASN A 103 -14.68 -4.09 -9.43
C ASN A 103 -14.24 -5.54 -9.18
N GLU A 104 -13.25 -6.01 -9.90
CA GLU A 104 -12.66 -7.33 -9.73
C GLU A 104 -12.01 -7.47 -8.36
N ALA A 105 -11.37 -6.41 -7.83
CA ALA A 105 -10.82 -6.43 -6.48
C ALA A 105 -11.91 -6.59 -5.41
N ILE A 106 -13.06 -5.91 -5.58
CA ILE A 106 -14.21 -6.10 -4.69
C ILE A 106 -14.74 -7.53 -4.76
N SER A 107 -14.83 -8.09 -5.98
CA SER A 107 -15.28 -9.47 -6.17
C SER A 107 -14.33 -10.50 -5.51
N GLU A 108 -13.01 -10.28 -5.60
CA GLU A 108 -12.01 -11.13 -4.90
C GLU A 108 -12.10 -10.99 -3.37
N ILE A 109 -12.29 -9.77 -2.86
CA ILE A 109 -12.52 -9.53 -1.42
C ILE A 109 -13.75 -10.31 -0.94
N GLU A 110 -14.87 -10.21 -1.67
CA GLU A 110 -16.10 -10.93 -1.32
C GLU A 110 -15.92 -12.45 -1.41
N PHE A 111 -15.21 -12.93 -2.43
CA PHE A 111 -14.87 -14.34 -2.58
C PHE A 111 -14.10 -14.84 -1.34
N HIS A 112 -13.03 -14.17 -0.95
CA HIS A 112 -12.23 -14.56 0.19
C HIS A 112 -13.00 -14.45 1.51
N ARG A 113 -13.84 -13.43 1.68
CA ARG A 113 -14.70 -13.25 2.86
C ARG A 113 -15.70 -14.41 3.00
N LYS A 114 -16.33 -14.83 1.90
CA LYS A 114 -17.24 -16.00 1.89
C LYS A 114 -16.54 -17.31 2.27
N HIS A 115 -15.21 -17.37 2.07
CA HIS A 115 -14.39 -18.53 2.46
C HIS A 115 -13.74 -18.39 3.84
N ASN A 116 -14.23 -17.44 4.65
CA ASN A 116 -13.75 -17.16 6.00
C ASN A 116 -12.25 -16.81 6.05
N ALA A 117 -11.79 -15.96 5.14
CA ALA A 117 -10.43 -15.42 5.13
C ALA A 117 -10.32 -14.13 5.95
N ARG A 118 -9.21 -13.96 6.65
CA ARG A 118 -8.75 -12.67 7.16
C ARG A 118 -8.18 -11.88 5.98
N ILE A 119 -8.59 -10.62 5.80
CA ILE A 119 -8.14 -9.79 4.67
C ILE A 119 -7.50 -8.52 5.21
N VAL A 120 -6.24 -8.31 4.83
CA VAL A 120 -5.36 -7.25 5.36
C VAL A 120 -4.82 -6.40 4.22
N ILE A 121 -4.93 -5.08 4.31
CA ILE A 121 -4.21 -4.18 3.40
C ILE A 121 -2.73 -4.16 3.80
N LEU A 122 -1.83 -4.44 2.86
CA LEU A 122 -0.38 -4.40 3.05
C LEU A 122 0.24 -3.48 2.00
N SER A 123 0.47 -2.20 2.32
CA SER A 123 0.80 -1.19 1.31
C SER A 123 1.84 -0.16 1.76
N ALA A 124 2.58 0.39 0.80
CA ALA A 124 3.43 1.55 1.00
C ALA A 124 2.66 2.88 1.16
N SER A 125 1.36 2.88 0.89
CA SER A 125 0.50 4.05 0.99
C SER A 125 0.36 4.58 2.42
N LEU A 126 -0.06 5.85 2.55
CA LEU A 126 -0.22 6.50 3.85
C LEU A 126 -1.44 5.98 4.60
N LEU A 127 -1.32 5.90 5.92
CA LEU A 127 -2.32 5.35 6.83
C LEU A 127 -3.72 5.93 6.62
N HIS A 128 -3.85 7.26 6.50
CA HIS A 128 -5.17 7.89 6.36
C HIS A 128 -5.86 7.57 5.03
N ILE A 129 -5.08 7.36 3.96
CA ILE A 129 -5.60 6.84 2.68
C ILE A 129 -6.06 5.38 2.86
N CYS A 130 -5.19 4.54 3.44
CA CYS A 130 -5.54 3.13 3.68
C CYS A 130 -6.79 2.97 4.54
N LYS A 131 -6.95 3.79 5.60
CA LYS A 131 -8.16 3.81 6.44
C LYS A 131 -9.42 4.10 5.63
N LYS A 132 -9.38 5.12 4.75
CA LYS A 132 -10.55 5.47 3.92
C LYS A 132 -10.90 4.37 2.92
N ILE A 133 -9.90 3.79 2.25
CA ILE A 133 -10.11 2.68 1.32
C ILE A 133 -10.63 1.45 2.09
N ALA A 134 -10.04 1.11 3.24
CA ALA A 134 -10.47 0.00 4.08
C ALA A 134 -11.94 0.15 4.48
N ALA A 135 -12.34 1.30 5.02
CA ALA A 135 -13.73 1.59 5.36
C ALA A 135 -14.67 1.46 4.14
N ARG A 136 -14.25 1.92 2.95
CA ARG A 136 -15.02 1.83 1.71
C ARG A 136 -15.22 0.40 1.23
N THR A 137 -14.24 -0.47 1.47
CA THR A 137 -14.22 -1.88 1.01
C THR A 137 -14.58 -2.88 2.11
N GLY A 138 -14.89 -2.37 3.32
CA GLY A 138 -15.22 -3.20 4.47
C GLY A 138 -14.03 -4.01 4.99
N LEU A 139 -12.82 -3.49 4.85
CA LEU A 139 -11.59 -4.08 5.41
C LEU A 139 -11.19 -3.31 6.67
N ASP A 140 -10.78 -4.02 7.71
CA ASP A 140 -10.49 -3.40 9.02
C ASP A 140 -9.01 -3.44 9.38
N GLU A 141 -8.23 -4.34 8.77
CA GLU A 141 -6.84 -4.56 9.12
C GLU A 141 -5.89 -3.95 8.08
N ILE A 142 -4.91 -3.18 8.57
CA ILE A 142 -4.04 -2.37 7.72
C ILE A 142 -2.60 -2.46 8.23
N ILE A 143 -1.68 -2.76 7.32
CA ILE A 143 -0.23 -2.67 7.49
C ILE A 143 0.27 -1.69 6.43
N CYS A 144 0.66 -0.49 6.83
CA CYS A 144 1.02 0.55 5.86
C CYS A 144 2.03 1.54 6.43
N THR A 145 2.26 2.65 5.73
CA THR A 145 3.16 3.72 6.16
C THR A 145 2.42 4.74 7.02
N SER A 146 2.95 5.02 8.23
CA SER A 146 2.51 6.13 9.09
C SER A 146 3.52 7.26 9.04
N LEU A 147 3.06 8.51 9.00
CA LEU A 147 3.91 9.70 9.07
C LEU A 147 4.20 10.05 10.53
N GLU A 148 5.42 10.54 10.79
CA GLU A 148 5.79 11.03 12.12
C GLU A 148 5.20 12.42 12.35
N VAL A 149 4.56 12.58 13.51
CA VAL A 149 3.97 13.85 13.99
C VAL A 149 4.67 14.27 15.28
N ARG A 150 4.99 15.55 15.40
CA ARG A 150 5.46 16.18 16.64
C ARG A 150 4.67 17.46 16.85
N ASP A 151 4.07 17.59 18.02
CA ASP A 151 3.24 18.75 18.40
C ASP A 151 2.18 19.12 17.33
N GLY A 152 1.52 18.11 16.73
CA GLY A 152 0.50 18.29 15.71
C GLY A 152 1.03 18.65 14.32
N ILE A 153 2.36 18.64 14.11
CA ILE A 153 3.02 18.99 12.84
C ILE A 153 3.78 17.77 12.30
N LEU A 154 3.64 17.50 11.02
CA LEU A 154 4.38 16.45 10.34
C LEU A 154 5.87 16.80 10.25
N THR A 155 6.73 15.85 10.57
CA THR A 155 8.19 16.02 10.47
C THR A 155 8.73 15.85 9.05
N GLY A 156 7.93 15.28 8.13
CA GLY A 156 8.37 14.87 6.80
C GLY A 156 9.07 13.51 6.81
N GLN A 157 8.95 12.76 7.91
CA GLN A 157 9.50 11.42 8.07
C GLN A 157 8.37 10.40 8.32
N ALA A 158 8.67 9.12 8.14
CA ALA A 158 7.78 8.05 8.55
C ALA A 158 8.12 7.57 9.96
N ILE A 159 7.16 7.01 10.66
CA ILE A 159 7.41 6.22 11.87
C ILE A 159 8.10 4.92 11.44
N GLY A 160 9.39 4.82 11.70
CA GLY A 160 10.25 3.77 11.16
C GLY A 160 10.50 3.93 9.66
N ASN A 161 10.55 2.83 8.92
CA ASN A 161 10.73 2.85 7.47
C ASN A 161 9.38 2.83 6.74
N LEU A 162 9.33 3.28 5.47
CA LEU A 162 8.15 3.10 4.64
C LEU A 162 7.87 1.60 4.41
N CYS A 163 6.60 1.22 4.39
CA CYS A 163 6.16 -0.16 4.13
C CYS A 163 6.38 -0.54 2.65
N PHE A 164 7.64 -0.63 2.24
CA PHE A 164 8.07 -0.83 0.86
C PHE A 164 9.24 -1.82 0.79
N GLY A 165 9.26 -2.70 -0.24
CA GLY A 165 10.34 -3.66 -0.47
C GLY A 165 10.59 -4.58 0.72
N GLU A 166 11.82 -4.59 1.24
CA GLU A 166 12.22 -5.44 2.38
C GLU A 166 11.46 -5.09 3.68
N GLU A 167 11.12 -3.82 3.89
CA GLU A 167 10.32 -3.45 5.05
C GLU A 167 8.89 -4.00 4.97
N LYS A 168 8.33 -4.12 3.76
CA LYS A 168 7.00 -4.69 3.55
C LYS A 168 6.93 -6.15 3.99
N ILE A 169 7.90 -6.97 3.57
CA ILE A 169 7.97 -8.38 4.00
C ILE A 169 8.31 -8.52 5.49
N LYS A 170 9.14 -7.65 6.04
CA LYS A 170 9.44 -7.63 7.48
C LYS A 170 8.15 -7.41 8.30
N ARG A 171 7.36 -6.38 7.98
CA ARG A 171 6.09 -6.10 8.65
C ARG A 171 5.07 -7.21 8.47
N LEU A 172 5.01 -7.83 7.30
CA LEU A 172 4.18 -9.02 7.08
C LEU A 172 4.58 -10.15 8.02
N ARG A 173 5.87 -10.45 8.16
CA ARG A 173 6.37 -11.49 9.07
C ARG A 173 6.05 -11.21 10.53
N GLU A 174 6.25 -9.96 10.97
CA GLU A 174 5.93 -9.52 12.33
C GLU A 174 4.42 -9.67 12.61
N TYR A 175 3.57 -9.25 11.66
CA TYR A 175 2.12 -9.42 11.75
C TYR A 175 1.70 -10.89 11.81
N CYS A 176 2.25 -11.72 10.92
CA CYS A 176 1.95 -13.17 10.90
C CYS A 176 2.40 -13.86 12.21
N SER A 177 3.58 -13.50 12.72
CA SER A 177 4.08 -14.01 14.00
C SER A 177 3.17 -13.63 15.16
N PHE A 178 2.74 -12.37 15.22
CA PHE A 178 1.85 -11.87 16.28
C PHE A 178 0.48 -12.58 16.29
N HIS A 179 -0.06 -12.86 15.11
CA HIS A 179 -1.38 -13.48 14.94
C HIS A 179 -1.34 -15.01 14.77
N ASN A 180 -0.17 -15.67 14.89
CA ASN A 180 0.03 -17.10 14.65
C ASN A 180 -0.44 -17.54 13.24
N ILE A 181 -0.17 -16.72 12.21
CA ILE A 181 -0.54 -16.96 10.81
C ILE A 181 0.62 -17.66 10.09
N SER A 182 0.31 -18.73 9.35
CA SER A 182 1.24 -19.36 8.42
C SER A 182 1.36 -18.52 7.14
N ILE A 183 2.57 -17.99 6.89
CA ILE A 183 2.85 -17.20 5.68
C ILE A 183 2.72 -18.07 4.43
N SER A 184 3.14 -19.34 4.50
CA SER A 184 3.05 -20.29 3.38
C SER A 184 1.61 -20.72 3.04
N GLU A 185 0.64 -20.41 3.89
CA GLU A 185 -0.79 -20.63 3.64
C GLU A 185 -1.53 -19.31 3.32
N SER A 186 -0.80 -18.22 3.22
CA SER A 186 -1.36 -16.90 2.95
C SER A 186 -1.34 -16.57 1.45
N TRP A 187 -2.26 -15.69 1.06
CA TRP A 187 -2.35 -15.09 -0.27
C TRP A 187 -1.72 -13.71 -0.28
N TYR A 188 -1.13 -13.32 -1.40
CA TYR A 188 -0.71 -11.95 -1.64
C TYR A 188 -1.08 -11.50 -3.05
N TYR A 189 -1.76 -10.37 -3.15
CA TYR A 189 -2.10 -9.69 -4.39
C TYR A 189 -1.25 -8.43 -4.53
N GLY A 190 -0.56 -8.26 -5.67
CA GLY A 190 0.29 -7.10 -5.92
C GLY A 190 0.62 -6.90 -7.39
N ASP A 191 1.07 -5.71 -7.77
CA ASP A 191 1.37 -5.31 -9.16
C ASP A 191 2.87 -5.17 -9.46
N SER A 192 3.69 -5.06 -8.43
CA SER A 192 5.05 -4.52 -8.55
C SER A 192 6.15 -5.53 -8.24
N LEU A 193 7.25 -5.45 -9.00
CA LEU A 193 8.46 -6.23 -8.72
C LEU A 193 9.14 -5.82 -7.38
N SER A 194 8.85 -4.64 -6.84
CA SER A 194 9.31 -4.24 -5.50
C SER A 194 8.79 -5.15 -4.40
N ASP A 195 7.66 -5.83 -4.64
CA ASP A 195 7.04 -6.76 -3.70
C ASP A 195 7.53 -8.21 -3.88
N LEU A 196 8.58 -8.41 -4.68
CA LEU A 196 9.17 -9.74 -4.90
C LEU A 196 9.46 -10.49 -3.60
N PRO A 197 9.99 -9.87 -2.52
CA PRO A 197 10.20 -10.57 -1.26
C PRO A 197 8.90 -11.12 -0.65
N VAL A 198 7.78 -10.42 -0.79
CA VAL A 198 6.46 -10.86 -0.33
C VAL A 198 5.94 -12.00 -1.19
N PHE A 199 5.97 -11.85 -2.52
CA PHE A 199 5.57 -12.89 -3.47
C PHE A 199 6.31 -14.22 -3.25
N LEU A 200 7.60 -14.15 -2.87
CA LEU A 200 8.43 -15.33 -2.61
C LEU A 200 8.12 -16.01 -1.27
N ALA A 201 7.52 -15.30 -0.32
CA ALA A 201 7.28 -15.79 1.03
C ALA A 201 5.91 -16.44 1.19
N VAL A 202 4.90 -15.97 0.46
CA VAL A 202 3.52 -16.48 0.56
C VAL A 202 3.33 -17.75 -0.27
N GLY A 203 2.35 -18.57 0.11
CA GLY A 203 2.02 -19.79 -0.65
C GLY A 203 1.21 -19.51 -1.92
N TRP A 204 0.43 -18.43 -1.93
CA TRP A 204 -0.49 -18.11 -3.03
C TRP A 204 -0.26 -16.70 -3.57
N PRO A 205 0.83 -16.49 -4.35
CA PRO A 205 1.11 -15.21 -4.99
C PRO A 205 0.19 -14.97 -6.20
N VAL A 206 -0.42 -13.79 -6.26
CA VAL A 206 -1.29 -13.36 -7.38
C VAL A 206 -0.80 -12.02 -7.92
N CYS A 207 -0.36 -11.98 -9.16
CA CYS A 207 0.14 -10.77 -9.80
C CYS A 207 -1.00 -10.04 -10.53
N ILE A 208 -1.30 -8.80 -10.14
CA ILE A 208 -2.35 -7.98 -10.75
C ILE A 208 -1.71 -7.01 -11.74
N ASN A 209 -2.22 -6.99 -12.99
CA ASN A 209 -1.75 -6.09 -14.05
C ASN A 209 -0.21 -5.97 -14.12
N PRO A 210 0.55 -7.09 -14.01
CA PRO A 210 2.00 -7.02 -13.84
C PRO A 210 2.69 -6.38 -15.04
N GLY A 211 3.62 -5.48 -14.76
CA GLY A 211 4.55 -4.98 -15.77
C GLY A 211 5.46 -6.10 -16.31
N SER A 212 6.15 -5.85 -17.44
CA SER A 212 6.91 -6.87 -18.21
C SER A 212 7.89 -7.69 -17.35
N LYS A 213 8.58 -7.06 -16.40
CA LYS A 213 9.56 -7.75 -15.53
C LYS A 213 8.87 -8.69 -14.53
N LEU A 214 7.80 -8.25 -13.86
CA LEU A 214 7.04 -9.08 -12.94
C LEU A 214 6.32 -10.20 -13.70
N ARG A 215 5.72 -9.90 -14.85
CA ARG A 215 5.09 -10.90 -15.74
C ARG A 215 6.05 -12.02 -16.15
N LYS A 216 7.29 -11.67 -16.53
CA LYS A 216 8.34 -12.66 -16.83
C LYS A 216 8.70 -13.51 -15.60
N THR A 217 8.76 -12.90 -14.42
CA THR A 217 9.05 -13.61 -13.17
C THR A 217 7.89 -14.54 -12.79
N ALA A 218 6.66 -14.05 -12.86
CA ALA A 218 5.44 -14.83 -12.61
C ALA A 218 5.34 -16.06 -13.53
N GLY A 219 5.59 -15.88 -14.84
CA GLY A 219 5.57 -17.00 -15.79
C GLY A 219 6.63 -18.06 -15.51
N LYS A 220 7.85 -17.66 -15.07
CA LYS A 220 8.90 -18.63 -14.70
C LYS A 220 8.60 -19.40 -13.41
N ARG A 221 7.73 -18.87 -12.56
CA ARG A 221 7.37 -19.42 -11.26
C ARG A 221 5.95 -19.97 -11.20
N GLU A 222 5.25 -19.95 -12.33
CA GLU A 222 3.87 -20.41 -12.46
C GLU A 222 2.88 -19.70 -11.53
N TRP A 223 3.18 -18.43 -11.19
CA TRP A 223 2.31 -17.62 -10.37
C TRP A 223 1.06 -17.16 -11.10
N LYS A 224 -0.07 -17.16 -10.41
CA LYS A 224 -1.35 -16.66 -10.95
C LYS A 224 -1.20 -15.19 -11.37
N THR A 225 -1.68 -14.87 -12.58
CA THR A 225 -1.68 -13.51 -13.13
C THR A 225 -3.08 -13.14 -13.53
N LEU A 226 -3.57 -11.99 -13.07
CA LEU A 226 -4.88 -11.45 -13.40
C LEU A 226 -4.72 -10.08 -14.05
N ASN A 227 -5.60 -9.77 -15.02
CA ASN A 227 -5.69 -8.45 -15.63
C ASN A 227 -7.06 -7.87 -15.25
N TRP A 228 -7.02 -6.80 -14.44
CA TRP A 228 -8.20 -6.06 -14.04
C TRP A 228 -8.32 -4.77 -14.85
N SER A 229 -9.53 -4.32 -15.10
CA SER A 229 -9.83 -3.15 -15.93
C SER A 229 -10.93 -2.29 -15.30
N HIS A 230 -10.93 -1.01 -15.63
CA HIS A 230 -12.01 -0.07 -15.28
C HIS A 230 -13.03 0.01 -16.39
#